data_eff3e1fbd2b3344f65a38c11a3ba6626
#
_entry.id   eff3e1fbd2b3344f65a38c11a3ba6626
#
_cell.length_a   1.000
_cell.length_b   1.000
_cell.length_c   1.000
_cell.angle_alpha   90.00
_cell.angle_beta   90.00
_cell.angle_gamma   90.00
#
_symmetry.space_group_name_H-M   'P 1'
#
loop_
_entity.id
_entity.type
_entity.pdbx_description
1 polymer ?
#
loop_
_entity_poly.entity_id
_entity_poly.type
_entity_poly.pdbx_seq_one_letter_code
_entity_poly.pdbx_strand_id
1 'polypeptide(L)'
;MKKILIPALTAALLCSSAFALETSVAPKVTDIKNHSPKTGLIVGNSYSFYNCGVHSYLRGLTRENKQDWKARIITISSGCLSYHDVEQYMGPHEMDPYAKKDEKGNLINPMFDVVILQGMSTEPIAEKSIPTFKKFLKQHVATIKAKGAEPIVVDTWARQNKPEDTKKLADAIITAANENDAIVLPVGLAFAE
;
A
#
# COMPACT_ATOMS: atom_id res chain seq x y z
N MET A 1 15.11 31.30 49.39
CA MET A 1 14.55 30.92 48.07
C MET A 1 14.29 29.42 48.08
N LYS A 2 13.02 29.00 48.21
CA LYS A 2 12.62 27.57 48.22
C LYS A 2 12.42 27.10 46.79
N LYS A 3 13.21 26.11 46.36
CA LYS A 3 13.01 25.42 45.06
C LYS A 3 11.82 24.49 45.19
N ILE A 4 10.79 24.77 44.44
CA ILE A 4 9.62 23.87 44.27
C ILE A 4 10.02 22.82 43.24
N LEU A 5 10.18 21.56 43.68
CA LEU A 5 10.27 20.40 42.78
C LEU A 5 8.86 20.10 42.26
N ILE A 6 8.67 20.21 40.96
CA ILE A 6 7.48 19.72 40.28
C ILE A 6 7.72 18.24 39.99
N PRO A 7 6.89 17.31 40.50
CA PRO A 7 7.03 15.91 40.13
C PRO A 7 6.64 15.71 38.68
N ALA A 8 7.51 15.06 37.90
CA ALA A 8 7.24 14.64 36.55
C ALA A 8 6.02 13.69 36.55
N LEU A 9 4.92 14.14 35.97
CA LEU A 9 3.73 13.34 35.75
C LEU A 9 4.04 12.38 34.64
N THR A 10 4.38 11.14 34.97
CA THR A 10 4.49 10.00 34.02
C THR A 10 3.09 9.73 33.51
N ALA A 11 2.76 10.27 32.35
CA ALA A 11 1.57 9.86 31.61
C ALA A 11 1.77 8.41 31.17
N ALA A 12 1.23 7.47 31.93
CA ALA A 12 1.03 6.11 31.46
C ALA A 12 0.06 6.20 30.30
N LEU A 13 0.56 6.03 29.06
CA LEU A 13 -0.28 5.71 27.91
C LEU A 13 -0.95 4.37 28.23
N LEU A 14 -2.18 4.44 28.71
CA LEU A 14 -3.12 3.34 28.62
C LEU A 14 -3.38 3.14 27.12
N CYS A 15 -2.57 2.29 26.48
CA CYS A 15 -2.98 1.64 25.24
C CYS A 15 -4.27 0.90 25.60
N SER A 16 -5.41 1.51 25.35
CA SER A 16 -6.66 0.80 25.21
C SER A 16 -6.41 -0.19 24.08
N SER A 17 -6.32 -1.48 24.44
CA SER A 17 -6.42 -2.56 23.49
C SER A 17 -7.83 -2.47 22.90
N ALA A 18 -8.00 -1.63 21.87
CA ALA A 18 -9.05 -1.83 20.90
C ALA A 18 -8.89 -3.28 20.47
N PHE A 19 -9.96 -4.05 20.46
CA PHE A 19 -9.96 -5.42 19.97
C PHE A 19 -9.65 -5.36 18.49
N ALA A 20 -8.36 -5.20 18.17
CA ALA A 20 -7.90 -5.31 16.79
C ALA A 20 -8.29 -6.70 16.31
N LEU A 21 -8.96 -6.78 15.18
CA LEU A 21 -9.35 -8.05 14.59
C LEU A 21 -8.07 -8.88 14.36
N GLU A 22 -7.84 -9.89 15.23
CA GLU A 22 -6.62 -10.69 15.18
C GLU A 22 -6.55 -11.51 13.89
N THR A 23 -5.52 -11.27 13.09
CA THR A 23 -5.19 -12.10 11.94
C THR A 23 -4.53 -13.40 12.39
N SER A 24 -4.71 -14.50 11.63
CA SER A 24 -4.03 -15.78 11.89
C SER A 24 -2.57 -15.76 11.42
N VAL A 25 -2.21 -14.79 10.58
CA VAL A 25 -0.88 -14.64 9.98
C VAL A 25 -0.36 -13.23 10.24
N ALA A 26 0.87 -13.11 10.71
CA ALA A 26 1.52 -11.82 10.89
C ALA A 26 2.31 -11.42 9.62
N PRO A 27 2.36 -10.13 9.25
CA PRO A 27 3.23 -9.64 8.20
C PRO A 27 4.71 -9.89 8.53
N LYS A 28 5.49 -10.36 7.55
CA LYS A 28 6.95 -10.50 7.67
C LYS A 28 7.68 -9.17 7.48
N VAL A 29 7.20 -8.37 6.55
CA VAL A 29 7.79 -7.07 6.22
C VAL A 29 6.87 -6.00 6.78
N THR A 30 7.34 -5.26 7.77
CA THR A 30 6.55 -4.28 8.54
C THR A 30 7.01 -2.84 8.33
N ASP A 31 8.11 -2.64 7.62
CA ASP A 31 8.68 -1.31 7.41
C ASP A 31 9.22 -1.14 5.99
N ILE A 32 9.17 0.09 5.48
CA ILE A 32 9.75 0.44 4.19
C ILE A 32 11.22 0.79 4.35
N LYS A 33 12.04 0.42 3.37
CA LYS A 33 13.48 0.74 3.40
C LYS A 33 13.75 2.22 3.21
N ASN A 34 12.99 2.85 2.32
CA ASN A 34 13.07 4.29 2.10
C ASN A 34 12.07 5.02 3.01
N HIS A 35 12.52 5.47 4.18
CA HIS A 35 11.67 6.20 5.16
C HIS A 35 11.24 7.61 4.70
N SER A 36 11.63 8.05 3.51
CA SER A 36 11.25 9.35 2.94
C SER A 36 10.91 9.22 1.46
N PRO A 37 9.98 8.32 1.08
CA PRO A 37 9.59 8.15 -0.32
C PRO A 37 8.97 9.45 -0.83
N LYS A 38 9.32 9.84 -2.06
CA LYS A 38 8.82 11.07 -2.69
C LYS A 38 7.85 10.80 -3.83
N THR A 39 7.89 9.60 -4.38
CA THR A 39 7.07 9.24 -5.52
C THR A 39 6.39 7.89 -5.31
N GLY A 40 5.11 7.81 -5.66
CA GLY A 40 4.35 6.57 -5.58
C GLY A 40 3.50 6.31 -6.81
N LEU A 41 3.35 5.03 -7.15
CA LEU A 41 2.39 4.55 -8.13
C LEU A 41 1.32 3.75 -7.39
N ILE A 42 0.05 4.12 -7.58
CA ILE A 42 -1.10 3.39 -7.06
C ILE A 42 -1.75 2.66 -8.22
N VAL A 43 -1.77 1.34 -8.16
CA VAL A 43 -2.37 0.45 -9.16
C VAL A 43 -3.57 -0.24 -8.53
N GLY A 44 -4.75 -0.07 -9.13
CA GLY A 44 -5.95 -0.62 -8.52
C GLY A 44 -7.20 -0.50 -9.38
N ASN A 45 -8.34 -0.40 -8.71
CA ASN A 45 -9.64 -0.33 -9.35
C ASN A 45 -10.53 0.74 -8.70
N SER A 46 -11.85 0.57 -8.76
CA SER A 46 -12.82 1.53 -8.20
C SER A 46 -12.59 1.84 -6.71
N TYR A 47 -12.06 0.93 -5.92
CA TYR A 47 -11.73 1.20 -4.52
C TYR A 47 -10.68 2.30 -4.35
N SER A 48 -9.81 2.48 -5.34
CA SER A 48 -8.78 3.52 -5.30
C SER A 48 -9.20 4.85 -5.93
N PHE A 49 -10.18 4.87 -6.85
CA PHE A 49 -10.53 6.12 -7.56
C PHE A 49 -11.84 6.77 -7.13
N TYR A 50 -12.77 6.08 -6.47
CA TYR A 50 -13.99 6.72 -5.98
C TYR A 50 -13.70 7.87 -5.01
N ASN A 51 -14.65 8.79 -4.90
CA ASN A 51 -14.57 9.98 -4.03
C ASN A 51 -13.28 10.79 -4.25
N CYS A 52 -13.01 11.17 -5.48
CA CYS A 52 -11.81 11.93 -5.89
C CYS A 52 -10.48 11.16 -5.79
N GLY A 53 -10.54 9.85 -5.52
CA GLY A 53 -9.37 8.96 -5.47
C GLY A 53 -8.46 9.15 -4.27
N VAL A 54 -7.91 8.05 -3.80
CA VAL A 54 -7.04 8.02 -2.61
C VAL A 54 -5.80 8.92 -2.74
N HIS A 55 -5.28 9.11 -3.96
CA HIS A 55 -4.12 9.98 -4.22
C HIS A 55 -4.37 11.44 -3.87
N SER A 56 -5.61 11.94 -4.00
CA SER A 56 -5.97 13.32 -3.65
C SER A 56 -5.93 13.54 -2.14
N TYR A 57 -6.41 12.57 -1.37
CA TYR A 57 -6.35 12.62 0.09
C TYR A 57 -4.91 12.50 0.59
N LEU A 58 -4.13 11.56 0.04
CA LEU A 58 -2.71 11.43 0.36
C LEU A 58 -1.94 12.73 0.06
N ARG A 59 -2.22 13.37 -1.07
CA ARG A 59 -1.62 14.67 -1.40
C ARG A 59 -1.98 15.76 -0.40
N GLY A 60 -3.22 15.77 0.09
CA GLY A 60 -3.65 16.69 1.15
C GLY A 60 -2.87 16.46 2.43
N LEU A 61 -2.84 15.22 2.93
CA LEU A 61 -2.14 14.84 4.16
C LEU A 61 -0.64 15.11 4.10
N THR A 62 0.01 14.75 3.00
CA THR A 62 1.46 14.95 2.85
C THR A 62 1.81 16.43 2.76
N ARG A 63 0.99 17.25 2.09
CA ARG A 63 1.16 18.69 2.02
C ARG A 63 1.04 19.35 3.40
N GLU A 64 0.01 19.01 4.19
CA GLU A 64 -0.16 19.52 5.56
C GLU A 64 1.03 19.14 6.45
N ASN A 65 1.61 17.96 6.25
CA ASN A 65 2.80 17.51 6.97
C ASN A 65 4.12 17.97 6.33
N LYS A 66 4.08 18.88 5.36
CA LYS A 66 5.26 19.44 4.65
C LYS A 66 6.14 18.36 4.00
N GLN A 67 5.55 17.26 3.58
CA GLN A 67 6.23 16.19 2.88
C GLN A 67 6.13 16.42 1.37
N ASP A 68 7.26 16.27 0.67
CA ASP A 68 7.29 16.31 -0.81
C ASP A 68 6.92 14.93 -1.34
N TRP A 69 5.63 14.74 -1.59
CA TRP A 69 5.07 13.50 -2.11
C TRP A 69 4.31 13.72 -3.40
N LYS A 70 4.57 12.89 -4.40
CA LYS A 70 3.85 12.87 -5.68
C LYS A 70 3.37 11.46 -5.96
N ALA A 71 2.10 11.31 -6.30
CA ALA A 71 1.52 10.02 -6.65
C ALA A 71 0.87 10.04 -8.02
N ARG A 72 1.08 8.97 -8.78
CA ARG A 72 0.29 8.60 -9.94
C ARG A 72 -0.69 7.51 -9.54
N ILE A 73 -1.88 7.56 -10.09
CA ILE A 73 -2.87 6.49 -9.94
C ILE A 73 -3.23 5.93 -11.32
N ILE A 74 -3.20 4.61 -11.47
CA ILE A 74 -3.65 3.89 -12.65
C ILE A 74 -4.67 2.86 -12.20
N THR A 75 -5.88 2.97 -12.72
CA THR A 75 -7.01 2.15 -12.29
C THR A 75 -7.79 1.60 -13.47
N ILE A 76 -8.24 0.37 -13.33
CA ILE A 76 -9.18 -0.29 -14.25
C ILE A 76 -10.43 -0.63 -13.46
N SER A 77 -11.59 -0.13 -13.88
CA SER A 77 -12.86 -0.39 -13.18
C SER A 77 -13.11 -1.89 -13.06
N SER A 78 -13.42 -2.36 -11.84
CA SER A 78 -13.56 -3.78 -11.51
C SER A 78 -12.34 -4.66 -11.84
N GLY A 79 -11.19 -4.04 -12.06
CA GLY A 79 -9.95 -4.73 -12.46
C GLY A 79 -9.37 -5.62 -11.36
N CYS A 80 -8.94 -6.81 -11.77
CA CYS A 80 -8.07 -7.70 -11.01
C CYS A 80 -6.60 -7.31 -11.23
N LEU A 81 -5.69 -7.82 -10.40
CA LEU A 81 -4.25 -7.61 -10.63
C LEU A 81 -3.79 -8.08 -12.03
N SER A 82 -4.43 -9.12 -12.56
CA SER A 82 -4.14 -9.66 -13.88
C SER A 82 -4.47 -8.74 -15.06
N TYR A 83 -5.21 -7.65 -14.85
CA TYR A 83 -5.57 -6.68 -15.88
C TYR A 83 -4.52 -5.59 -16.06
N HIS A 84 -3.58 -5.49 -15.11
CA HIS A 84 -2.57 -4.44 -15.07
C HIS A 84 -1.25 -4.89 -15.69
N ASP A 85 -0.63 -3.99 -16.44
CA ASP A 85 0.74 -4.11 -16.91
C ASP A 85 1.65 -3.18 -16.10
N VAL A 86 2.04 -3.64 -14.90
CA VAL A 86 2.86 -2.88 -13.97
C VAL A 86 4.25 -2.59 -14.56
N GLU A 87 4.76 -3.46 -15.43
CA GLU A 87 6.03 -3.23 -16.10
C GLU A 87 5.98 -2.02 -17.02
N GLN A 88 4.92 -1.92 -17.83
CA GLN A 88 4.68 -0.76 -18.69
C GLN A 88 4.48 0.51 -17.88
N TYR A 89 3.70 0.44 -16.78
CA TYR A 89 3.41 1.61 -15.93
C TYR A 89 4.67 2.17 -15.25
N MET A 90 5.64 1.32 -14.97
CA MET A 90 6.93 1.68 -14.39
C MET A 90 8.02 1.90 -15.44
N GLY A 91 7.68 1.80 -16.72
CA GLY A 91 8.62 2.07 -17.81
C GLY A 91 9.02 3.55 -17.84
N PRO A 92 10.23 3.86 -18.29
CA PRO A 92 10.66 5.23 -18.49
C PRO A 92 9.85 5.85 -19.63
N HIS A 93 9.28 7.04 -19.37
CA HIS A 93 8.55 7.81 -20.36
C HIS A 93 8.97 9.27 -20.27
N GLU A 94 9.50 9.84 -21.34
CA GLU A 94 10.04 11.20 -21.33
C GLU A 94 9.03 12.29 -20.93
N MET A 95 7.77 12.08 -21.31
CA MET A 95 6.66 12.98 -20.99
C MET A 95 6.11 12.79 -19.57
N ASP A 96 6.66 11.84 -18.81
CA ASP A 96 6.19 11.58 -17.46
C ASP A 96 6.69 12.65 -16.48
N PRO A 97 5.81 13.40 -15.80
CA PRO A 97 6.22 14.40 -14.82
C PRO A 97 6.94 13.82 -13.61
N TYR A 98 6.89 12.49 -13.41
CA TYR A 98 7.59 11.78 -12.34
C TYR A 98 8.90 11.13 -12.80
N ALA A 99 9.24 11.26 -14.10
CA ALA A 99 10.49 10.72 -14.62
C ALA A 99 11.68 11.36 -13.92
N LYS A 100 12.61 10.53 -13.46
CA LYS A 100 13.90 10.95 -12.92
C LYS A 100 14.94 10.85 -14.04
N LYS A 101 15.85 11.82 -14.11
CA LYS A 101 16.96 11.82 -15.07
C LYS A 101 18.29 11.92 -14.33
N ASP A 102 19.32 11.27 -14.87
CA ASP A 102 20.69 11.44 -14.42
C ASP A 102 21.27 12.82 -14.91
N GLU A 103 22.49 13.11 -14.52
CA GLU A 103 23.19 14.35 -14.92
C GLU A 103 23.40 14.45 -16.44
N LYS A 104 23.34 13.35 -17.17
CA LYS A 104 23.46 13.29 -18.63
C LYS A 104 22.10 13.36 -19.33
N GLY A 105 20.99 13.44 -18.58
CA GLY A 105 19.65 13.50 -19.10
C GLY A 105 19.02 12.14 -19.43
N ASN A 106 19.66 11.01 -19.09
CA ASN A 106 19.09 9.70 -19.30
C ASN A 106 18.04 9.39 -18.21
N LEU A 107 16.95 8.73 -18.61
CA LEU A 107 15.93 8.28 -17.67
C LEU A 107 16.49 7.19 -16.75
N ILE A 108 16.31 7.36 -15.44
CA ILE A 108 16.79 6.42 -14.41
C ILE A 108 15.63 5.72 -13.71
N ASN A 109 15.86 4.49 -13.30
CA ASN A 109 14.99 3.76 -12.38
C ASN A 109 15.52 3.90 -10.94
N PRO A 110 14.59 3.87 -9.94
CA PRO A 110 13.15 3.79 -10.09
C PRO A 110 12.52 5.13 -10.46
N MET A 111 11.49 5.11 -11.29
CA MET A 111 10.61 6.27 -11.48
C MET A 111 9.78 6.53 -10.23
N PHE A 112 9.41 5.46 -9.52
CA PHE A 112 8.67 5.49 -8.27
C PHE A 112 9.52 4.90 -7.15
N ASP A 113 9.39 5.48 -5.96
CA ASP A 113 10.01 4.94 -4.74
C ASP A 113 9.18 3.78 -4.18
N VAL A 114 7.86 3.88 -4.29
CA VAL A 114 6.92 2.83 -3.85
C VAL A 114 5.85 2.55 -4.90
N VAL A 115 5.39 1.31 -4.97
CA VAL A 115 4.24 0.92 -5.80
C VAL A 115 3.22 0.20 -4.94
N ILE A 116 2.01 0.74 -4.91
CA ILE A 116 0.89 0.26 -4.10
C ILE A 116 -0.04 -0.53 -5.02
N LEU A 117 -0.19 -1.83 -4.75
CA LEU A 117 -1.03 -2.76 -5.49
C LEU A 117 -2.34 -3.01 -4.74
N GLN A 118 -3.46 -2.76 -5.38
CA GLN A 118 -4.79 -3.05 -4.85
C GLN A 118 -5.54 -3.97 -5.82
N GLY A 119 -5.78 -5.20 -5.39
CA GLY A 119 -6.55 -6.18 -6.13
C GLY A 119 -8.07 -5.97 -6.07
N MET A 120 -8.83 -6.82 -6.74
CA MET A 120 -10.29 -6.81 -6.66
C MET A 120 -10.74 -7.36 -5.31
N SER A 121 -11.83 -6.84 -4.76
CA SER A 121 -12.30 -7.03 -3.37
C SER A 121 -12.34 -8.48 -2.86
N THR A 122 -12.69 -9.42 -3.73
CA THR A 122 -12.80 -10.85 -3.37
C THR A 122 -11.76 -11.73 -4.05
N GLU A 123 -10.88 -11.14 -4.85
CA GLU A 123 -9.87 -11.88 -5.63
C GLU A 123 -8.97 -12.76 -4.74
N PRO A 124 -8.54 -12.32 -3.55
CA PRO A 124 -7.67 -13.12 -2.69
C PRO A 124 -8.36 -14.32 -2.03
N ILE A 125 -9.70 -14.34 -1.94
CA ILE A 125 -10.46 -15.35 -1.19
C ILE A 125 -11.42 -16.18 -2.03
N ALA A 126 -11.75 -15.76 -3.25
CA ALA A 126 -12.62 -16.53 -4.12
C ALA A 126 -11.83 -17.65 -4.79
N GLU A 127 -12.24 -18.89 -4.58
CA GLU A 127 -11.53 -20.11 -4.99
C GLU A 127 -11.00 -20.07 -6.44
N LYS A 128 -11.85 -19.58 -7.36
CA LYS A 128 -11.50 -19.49 -8.79
C LYS A 128 -10.45 -18.43 -9.10
N SER A 129 -10.31 -17.40 -8.29
CA SER A 129 -9.39 -16.28 -8.55
C SER A 129 -8.07 -16.36 -7.78
N ILE A 130 -8.01 -17.13 -6.68
CA ILE A 130 -6.80 -17.26 -5.86
C ILE A 130 -5.54 -17.61 -6.68
N PRO A 131 -5.54 -18.61 -7.60
CA PRO A 131 -4.34 -18.93 -8.35
C PRO A 131 -3.86 -17.77 -9.24
N THR A 132 -4.81 -17.09 -9.88
CA THR A 132 -4.52 -15.94 -10.74
C THR A 132 -4.02 -14.76 -9.92
N PHE A 133 -4.66 -14.45 -8.80
CA PHE A 133 -4.22 -13.43 -7.85
C PHE A 133 -2.78 -13.65 -7.41
N LYS A 134 -2.46 -14.83 -6.88
CA LYS A 134 -1.10 -15.17 -6.42
C LYS A 134 -0.07 -15.08 -7.54
N LYS A 135 -0.41 -15.57 -8.74
CA LYS A 135 0.48 -15.49 -9.90
C LYS A 135 0.83 -14.05 -10.25
N PHE A 136 -0.18 -13.20 -10.42
CA PHE A 136 0.05 -11.81 -10.84
C PHE A 136 0.64 -10.95 -9.73
N LEU A 137 0.27 -11.18 -8.46
CA LEU A 137 0.93 -10.53 -7.34
C LEU A 137 2.43 -10.82 -7.34
N LYS A 138 2.81 -12.08 -7.46
CA LYS A 138 4.23 -12.49 -7.54
C LYS A 138 4.96 -11.81 -8.71
N GLN A 139 4.34 -11.80 -9.89
CA GLN A 139 4.91 -11.18 -11.09
C GLN A 139 5.11 -9.68 -10.89
N HIS A 140 4.09 -8.97 -10.41
CA HIS A 140 4.15 -7.52 -10.20
C HIS A 140 5.16 -7.15 -9.12
N VAL A 141 5.18 -7.86 -7.98
CA VAL A 141 6.16 -7.64 -6.92
C VAL A 141 7.59 -7.85 -7.44
N ALA A 142 7.84 -8.89 -8.23
CA ALA A 142 9.15 -9.11 -8.84
C ALA A 142 9.56 -7.97 -9.78
N THR A 143 8.65 -7.51 -10.63
CA THR A 143 8.86 -6.36 -11.53
C THR A 143 9.17 -5.08 -10.73
N ILE A 144 8.39 -4.78 -9.68
CA ILE A 144 8.58 -3.60 -8.85
C ILE A 144 9.97 -3.60 -8.21
N LYS A 145 10.36 -4.72 -7.62
CA LYS A 145 11.68 -4.89 -6.98
C LYS A 145 12.82 -4.78 -8.00
N ALA A 146 12.68 -5.39 -9.18
CA ALA A 146 13.69 -5.32 -10.23
C ALA A 146 13.92 -3.88 -10.73
N LYS A 147 12.90 -3.02 -10.65
CA LYS A 147 13.00 -1.60 -10.98
C LYS A 147 13.41 -0.73 -9.77
N GLY A 148 13.74 -1.32 -8.63
CA GLY A 148 14.26 -0.64 -7.44
C GLY A 148 13.20 0.08 -6.60
N ALA A 149 11.91 -0.16 -6.83
CA ALA A 149 10.82 0.35 -6.01
C ALA A 149 10.41 -0.65 -4.93
N GLU A 150 9.72 -0.16 -3.89
CA GLU A 150 9.18 -1.02 -2.83
C GLU A 150 7.72 -1.40 -3.10
N PRO A 151 7.37 -2.70 -3.11
CA PRO A 151 6.01 -3.16 -3.30
C PRO A 151 5.22 -3.09 -1.99
N ILE A 152 4.04 -2.50 -2.06
CA ILE A 152 3.05 -2.44 -0.99
C ILE A 152 1.75 -3.06 -1.50
N VAL A 153 1.14 -3.97 -0.75
CA VAL A 153 -0.12 -4.63 -1.10
C VAL A 153 -1.21 -4.13 -0.16
N VAL A 154 -2.31 -3.67 -0.72
CA VAL A 154 -3.45 -3.20 0.07
C VAL A 154 -4.29 -4.39 0.51
N ASP A 155 -4.50 -4.52 1.81
CA ASP A 155 -5.58 -5.33 2.36
C ASP A 155 -6.90 -4.58 2.14
N THR A 156 -7.77 -5.17 1.32
CA THR A 156 -9.07 -4.60 0.99
C THR A 156 -10.12 -4.99 2.05
N TRP A 157 -11.13 -4.14 2.21
CA TRP A 157 -12.19 -4.37 3.20
C TRP A 157 -13.28 -5.34 2.70
N ALA A 158 -13.92 -6.00 3.65
CA ALA A 158 -15.06 -6.86 3.39
C ALA A 158 -16.29 -6.06 2.93
N ARG A 159 -17.20 -6.71 2.24
CA ARG A 159 -18.48 -6.11 1.87
C ARG A 159 -19.37 -5.98 3.13
N GLN A 160 -20.19 -4.93 3.19
CA GLN A 160 -21.10 -4.66 4.31
C GLN A 160 -21.96 -5.87 4.70
N ASN A 161 -22.41 -6.65 3.72
CA ASN A 161 -23.24 -7.85 3.96
C ASN A 161 -22.43 -9.14 4.21
N LYS A 162 -21.10 -9.04 4.33
CA LYS A 162 -20.18 -10.15 4.61
C LYS A 162 -18.99 -9.71 5.48
N PRO A 163 -19.25 -9.14 6.65
CA PRO A 163 -18.17 -8.63 7.53
C PRO A 163 -17.22 -9.74 7.99
N GLU A 164 -17.69 -11.00 8.03
CA GLU A 164 -16.89 -12.17 8.35
C GLU A 164 -15.74 -12.45 7.35
N ASP A 165 -15.79 -11.85 6.16
CA ASP A 165 -14.71 -11.98 5.17
C ASP A 165 -13.51 -11.09 5.50
N THR A 166 -13.62 -10.12 6.42
CA THR A 166 -12.50 -9.21 6.79
C THR A 166 -11.24 -9.98 7.17
N LYS A 167 -11.38 -10.91 8.13
CA LYS A 167 -10.24 -11.72 8.58
C LYS A 167 -9.69 -12.61 7.46
N LYS A 168 -10.55 -13.20 6.65
CA LYS A 168 -10.15 -14.06 5.53
C LYS A 168 -9.36 -13.27 4.48
N LEU A 169 -9.80 -12.04 4.17
CA LEU A 169 -9.10 -11.14 3.25
C LEU A 169 -7.72 -10.79 3.79
N ALA A 170 -7.65 -10.34 5.04
CA ALA A 170 -6.39 -9.98 5.68
C ALA A 170 -5.41 -11.16 5.71
N ASP A 171 -5.84 -12.34 6.16
CA ASP A 171 -5.00 -13.54 6.22
C ASP A 171 -4.50 -13.95 4.82
N ALA A 172 -5.36 -13.90 3.80
CA ALA A 172 -5.00 -14.25 2.43
C ALA A 172 -3.98 -13.28 1.83
N ILE A 173 -4.20 -11.97 2.03
CA ILE A 173 -3.30 -10.91 1.52
C ILE A 173 -1.97 -10.93 2.26
N ILE A 174 -1.97 -11.05 3.59
CA ILE A 174 -0.74 -11.14 4.39
C ILE A 174 0.07 -12.38 3.96
N THR A 175 -0.60 -13.53 3.78
CA THR A 175 0.07 -14.76 3.31
C THR A 175 0.73 -14.53 1.95
N ALA A 176 -0.01 -13.99 0.98
CA ALA A 176 0.50 -13.75 -0.36
C ALA A 176 1.62 -12.69 -0.39
N ALA A 177 1.51 -11.65 0.42
CA ALA A 177 2.56 -10.64 0.58
C ALA A 177 3.83 -11.24 1.21
N ASN A 178 3.69 -12.07 2.24
CA ASN A 178 4.80 -12.79 2.90
C ASN A 178 5.54 -13.75 1.94
N GLU A 179 4.82 -14.41 1.04
CA GLU A 179 5.40 -15.28 0.00
C GLU A 179 6.29 -14.49 -0.98
N ASN A 180 6.12 -13.17 -1.06
CA ASN A 180 6.80 -12.30 -2.01
C ASN A 180 7.64 -11.20 -1.34
N ASP A 181 7.78 -11.21 -0.01
CA ASP A 181 8.46 -10.19 0.80
C ASP A 181 7.98 -8.76 0.43
N ALA A 182 6.67 -8.58 0.41
CA ALA A 182 6.00 -7.30 0.20
C ALA A 182 5.38 -6.79 1.51
N ILE A 183 5.22 -5.48 1.61
CA ILE A 183 4.56 -4.83 2.75
C ILE A 183 3.05 -4.93 2.57
N VAL A 184 2.31 -5.08 3.67
CA VAL A 184 0.85 -5.00 3.68
C VAL A 184 0.40 -3.67 4.26
N LEU A 185 -0.47 -2.97 3.55
CA LEU A 185 -1.19 -1.81 4.06
C LEU A 185 -2.56 -2.28 4.57
N PRO A 186 -2.80 -2.32 5.89
CA PRO A 186 -3.94 -3.01 6.50
C PRO A 186 -5.23 -2.18 6.49
N VAL A 187 -5.65 -1.72 5.31
CA VAL A 187 -6.82 -0.83 5.15
C VAL A 187 -8.11 -1.54 5.53
N GLY A 188 -8.25 -2.82 5.14
CA GLY A 188 -9.43 -3.62 5.45
C GLY A 188 -9.62 -3.84 6.95
N LEU A 189 -8.54 -4.06 7.68
CA LEU A 189 -8.57 -4.17 9.14
C LEU A 189 -8.93 -2.84 9.80
N ALA A 190 -8.37 -1.72 9.32
CA ALA A 190 -8.69 -0.39 9.85
C ALA A 190 -10.14 0.04 9.61
N PHE A 191 -10.81 -0.48 8.57
CA PHE A 191 -12.24 -0.25 8.35
C PHE A 191 -13.14 -1.12 9.24
N ALA A 192 -12.61 -2.18 9.85
CA ALA A 192 -13.36 -3.09 10.70
C ALA A 192 -13.39 -2.66 12.18
N GLU A 193 -12.57 -1.69 12.57
CA GLU A 193 -12.55 -1.04 13.89
C GLU A 193 -13.63 0.02 14.02
#